data_fa5021c32b3e9a03128775531487718d
#
_entry.id   fa5021c32b3e9a03128775531487718d
#
_cell.length_a   1.000
_cell.length_b   1.000
_cell.length_c   1.000
_cell.angle_alpha   90.00
_cell.angle_beta   90.00
_cell.angle_gamma   90.00
#
_symmetry.space_group_name_H-M   'P 1'
#
loop_
_entity.id
_entity.type
_entity.pdbx_description
1 polymer ?
#
loop_
_entity_poly.entity_id
_entity_poly.type
_entity_poly.pdbx_seq_one_letter_code
_entity_poly.pdbx_strand_id
1 'polypeptide(L)'
;AILIPLYRAICLSFLGNYAPAAEQGSFDFAYTLAQLVTTIQAGFSTYWGPYVYAHYRTEQERIGRIHDLLNLLIFGFFCLLVMFEDIIFIIFPAKSACLPYFPLMMLAVVFSILCEGTVYGNTIARKPFQDTIGTAVGVAANIAVCAVLVPRFGVMGAAVGLVAANATMF
;
A
#
# COMPACT_ATOMS: atom_id res chain seq x y z
N ALA A 1 9.45 -4.15 5.54
CA ALA A 1 9.40 -4.92 4.29
C ALA A 1 8.60 -6.24 4.36
N ILE A 2 8.36 -6.84 5.56
CA ILE A 2 7.65 -8.15 5.71
C ILE A 2 6.12 -7.98 5.76
N LEU A 3 5.61 -6.81 6.03
CA LEU A 3 4.19 -6.55 6.37
C LEU A 3 3.26 -6.52 5.17
N ILE A 4 3.70 -5.94 4.06
CA ILE A 4 2.90 -5.84 2.83
C ILE A 4 2.53 -7.24 2.30
N PRO A 5 3.47 -8.21 2.23
CA PRO A 5 3.13 -9.59 1.88
C PRO A 5 2.17 -10.26 2.87
N LEU A 6 2.21 -9.89 4.16
CA LEU A 6 1.32 -10.45 5.17
C LEU A 6 -0.15 -10.04 4.92
N TYR A 7 -0.42 -8.76 4.68
CA TYR A 7 -1.78 -8.29 4.38
C TYR A 7 -2.35 -8.96 3.13
N ARG A 8 -1.53 -9.09 2.07
CA ARG A 8 -1.90 -9.84 0.87
C ARG A 8 -2.22 -11.32 1.18
N ALA A 9 -1.37 -11.99 1.96
CA ALA A 9 -1.58 -13.39 2.31
C ALA A 9 -2.89 -13.61 3.08
N ILE A 10 -3.24 -12.70 3.98
CA ILE A 10 -4.52 -12.70 4.68
C ILE A 10 -5.68 -12.57 3.68
N CYS A 11 -5.64 -11.56 2.81
CA CYS A 11 -6.68 -11.36 1.80
C CYS A 11 -6.85 -12.58 0.89
N LEU A 12 -5.76 -13.18 0.42
CA LEU A 12 -5.80 -14.38 -0.41
C LEU A 12 -6.33 -15.61 0.33
N SER A 13 -6.03 -15.74 1.62
CA SER A 13 -6.56 -16.82 2.44
C SER A 13 -8.09 -16.74 2.55
N PHE A 14 -8.65 -15.54 2.74
CA PHE A 14 -10.09 -15.33 2.71
C PHE A 14 -10.68 -15.55 1.31
N LEU A 15 -10.06 -14.98 0.27
CA LEU A 15 -10.51 -15.18 -1.11
C LEU A 15 -10.51 -16.65 -1.52
N GLY A 16 -9.53 -17.44 -1.06
CA GLY A 16 -9.46 -18.87 -1.34
C GLY A 16 -10.68 -19.65 -0.88
N ASN A 17 -11.38 -19.18 0.15
CA ASN A 17 -12.58 -19.81 0.68
C ASN A 17 -13.87 -19.32 0.03
N TYR A 18 -13.90 -18.13 -0.58
CA TYR A 18 -15.14 -17.46 -0.98
C TYR A 18 -15.16 -17.03 -2.46
N ALA A 19 -14.02 -16.99 -3.13
CA ALA A 19 -13.93 -16.52 -4.52
C ALA A 19 -13.33 -17.56 -5.47
N PRO A 20 -13.79 -17.60 -6.74
CA PRO A 20 -13.21 -18.47 -7.78
C PRO A 20 -11.73 -18.15 -8.04
N ALA A 21 -10.97 -19.16 -8.48
CA ALA A 21 -9.54 -18.98 -8.78
C ALA A 21 -9.25 -17.87 -9.82
N ALA A 22 -10.17 -17.64 -10.76
CA ALA A 22 -10.06 -16.57 -11.73
C ALA A 22 -10.06 -15.17 -11.09
N GLU A 23 -10.90 -14.95 -10.06
CA GLU A 23 -10.96 -13.70 -9.30
C GLU A 23 -9.73 -13.50 -8.43
N GLN A 24 -9.20 -14.58 -7.82
CA GLN A 24 -7.95 -14.55 -7.08
C GLN A 24 -6.79 -14.14 -7.99
N GLY A 25 -6.73 -14.68 -9.20
CA GLY A 25 -5.72 -14.30 -10.20
C GLY A 25 -5.85 -12.85 -10.66
N SER A 26 -7.08 -12.32 -10.73
CA SER A 26 -7.32 -10.91 -11.03
C SER A 26 -6.89 -9.99 -9.90
N PHE A 27 -7.17 -10.36 -8.64
CA PHE A 27 -6.68 -9.67 -7.45
C PHE A 27 -5.14 -9.61 -7.43
N ASP A 28 -4.47 -10.74 -7.65
CA ASP A 28 -3.02 -10.82 -7.67
C ASP A 28 -2.39 -9.97 -8.78
N PHE A 29 -3.01 -9.92 -9.93
CA PHE A 29 -2.54 -9.09 -11.03
C PHE A 29 -2.64 -7.59 -10.68
N ALA A 30 -3.79 -7.13 -10.19
CA ALA A 30 -3.98 -5.75 -9.77
C ALA A 30 -3.02 -5.36 -8.64
N TYR A 31 -2.83 -6.25 -7.66
CA TYR A 31 -1.86 -6.06 -6.58
C TYR A 31 -0.42 -5.95 -7.10
N THR A 32 -0.03 -6.81 -8.04
CA THR A 32 1.32 -6.78 -8.62
C THR A 32 1.58 -5.50 -9.39
N LEU A 33 0.61 -5.00 -10.15
CA LEU A 33 0.72 -3.70 -10.82
C LEU A 33 0.90 -2.56 -9.81
N ALA A 34 0.09 -2.56 -8.75
CA ALA A 34 0.21 -1.57 -7.69
C ALA A 34 1.60 -1.62 -7.02
N GLN A 35 2.16 -2.81 -6.82
CA GLN A 35 3.49 -2.99 -6.23
C GLN A 35 4.66 -2.46 -7.07
N LEU A 36 4.48 -2.20 -8.36
CA LEU A 36 5.52 -1.55 -9.17
C LEU A 36 5.89 -0.17 -8.61
N VAL A 37 4.91 0.54 -8.05
CA VAL A 37 5.13 1.86 -7.42
C VAL A 37 6.04 1.74 -6.20
N THR A 38 5.84 0.71 -5.36
CA THR A 38 6.69 0.47 -4.18
C THR A 38 8.13 0.12 -4.56
N THR A 39 8.33 -0.51 -5.72
CA THR A 39 9.68 -0.83 -6.21
C THR A 39 10.46 0.45 -6.54
N ILE A 40 9.81 1.43 -7.17
CA ILE A 40 10.42 2.74 -7.45
C ILE A 40 10.75 3.45 -6.14
N GLN A 41 9.82 3.44 -5.19
CA GLN A 41 10.01 4.06 -3.88
C GLN A 41 11.11 3.38 -3.07
N ALA A 42 11.25 2.06 -3.12
CA ALA A 42 12.33 1.34 -2.43
C ALA A 42 13.72 1.77 -2.93
N GLY A 43 13.86 2.03 -4.23
CA GLY A 43 15.09 2.61 -4.80
C GLY A 43 15.42 3.96 -4.17
N PHE A 44 14.44 4.83 -4.03
CA PHE A 44 14.60 6.13 -3.36
C PHE A 44 14.95 5.97 -1.88
N SER A 45 14.26 5.12 -1.14
CA SER A 45 14.45 4.88 0.30
C SER A 45 15.88 4.44 0.63
N THR A 46 16.56 3.78 -0.31
CA THR A 46 17.96 3.35 -0.14
C THR A 46 18.91 4.54 0.11
N TYR A 47 18.65 5.68 -0.51
CA TYR A 47 19.44 6.91 -0.32
C TYR A 47 18.82 7.82 0.74
N TRP A 48 17.50 7.86 0.82
CA TRP A 48 16.77 8.74 1.71
C TRP A 48 17.00 8.44 3.18
N GLY A 49 16.94 7.15 3.57
CA GLY A 49 17.16 6.74 4.96
C GLY A 49 18.49 7.23 5.54
N PRO A 50 19.64 6.89 4.94
CA PRO A 50 20.95 7.39 5.40
C PRO A 50 21.05 8.90 5.43
N TYR A 51 20.47 9.61 4.43
CA TYR A 51 20.46 11.07 4.40
C TYR A 51 19.69 11.66 5.59
N VAL A 52 18.49 11.18 5.88
CA VAL A 52 17.67 11.63 7.02
C VAL A 52 18.42 11.39 8.33
N TYR A 53 19.00 10.21 8.54
CA TYR A 53 19.73 9.91 9.77
C TYR A 53 20.98 10.76 9.96
N ALA A 54 21.65 11.15 8.89
CA ALA A 54 22.83 12.01 8.97
C ALA A 54 22.50 13.49 9.27
N HIS A 55 21.37 13.99 8.75
CA HIS A 55 21.07 15.42 8.72
C HIS A 55 19.86 15.85 9.54
N TYR A 56 19.17 14.93 10.27
CA TYR A 56 17.94 15.25 11.01
C TYR A 56 18.07 16.37 12.04
N ARG A 57 19.29 16.67 12.54
CA ARG A 57 19.52 17.74 13.50
C ARG A 57 19.79 19.10 12.87
N THR A 58 20.31 19.11 11.65
CA THR A 58 20.80 20.33 10.99
C THR A 58 19.91 20.82 9.86
N GLU A 59 19.17 19.93 9.21
CA GLU A 59 18.43 20.23 7.97
C GLU A 59 16.94 19.82 8.07
N GLN A 60 16.30 20.01 9.23
CA GLN A 60 14.89 19.57 9.43
C GLN A 60 13.90 20.14 8.42
N GLU A 61 14.01 21.45 8.12
CA GLU A 61 13.14 22.08 7.12
C GLU A 61 13.33 21.51 5.71
N ARG A 62 14.56 21.19 5.36
CA ARG A 62 14.86 20.60 4.05
C ARG A 62 14.32 19.18 3.95
N ILE A 63 14.48 18.38 5.01
CA ILE A 63 13.92 17.04 5.11
C ILE A 63 12.40 17.08 5.01
N GLY A 64 11.73 17.98 5.74
CA GLY A 64 10.29 18.17 5.65
C GLY A 64 9.83 18.53 4.24
N ARG A 65 10.45 19.52 3.60
CA ARG A 65 10.10 19.93 2.22
C ARG A 65 10.28 18.81 1.20
N ILE A 66 11.35 18.00 1.31
CA ILE A 66 11.57 16.87 0.42
C ILE A 66 10.52 15.79 0.68
N HIS A 67 10.18 15.51 1.93
CA HIS A 67 9.13 14.57 2.29
C HIS A 67 7.75 15.01 1.73
N ASP A 68 7.39 16.27 1.89
CA ASP A 68 6.13 16.80 1.33
C ASP A 68 6.09 16.74 -0.18
N LEU A 69 7.21 17.06 -0.84
CA LEU A 69 7.33 16.95 -2.30
C LEU A 69 7.18 15.49 -2.76
N LEU A 70 7.78 14.55 -2.05
CA LEU A 70 7.64 13.13 -2.36
C LEU A 70 6.20 12.65 -2.21
N ASN A 71 5.53 13.04 -1.12
CA ASN A 71 4.12 12.71 -0.89
C ASN A 71 3.24 13.28 -2.01
N LEU A 72 3.50 14.51 -2.44
CA LEU A 72 2.80 15.14 -3.56
C LEU A 72 3.04 14.39 -4.88
N LEU A 73 4.28 14.00 -5.16
CA LEU A 73 4.63 13.23 -6.36
C LEU A 73 3.98 11.85 -6.36
N ILE A 74 3.98 11.14 -5.23
CA ILE A 74 3.35 9.83 -5.08
C ILE A 74 1.84 9.93 -5.30
N PHE A 75 1.20 10.94 -4.70
CA PHE A 75 -0.22 11.17 -4.88
C PHE A 75 -0.57 11.62 -6.31
N GLY A 76 0.25 12.47 -6.90
CA GLY A 76 0.11 12.86 -8.31
C GLY A 76 0.26 11.67 -9.25
N PHE A 77 1.22 10.79 -9.00
CA PHE A 77 1.41 9.57 -9.77
C PHE A 77 0.23 8.59 -9.60
N PHE A 78 -0.31 8.47 -8.40
CA PHE A 78 -1.56 7.72 -8.15
C PHE A 78 -2.72 8.26 -8.99
N CYS A 79 -2.97 9.56 -8.94
CA CYS A 79 -4.03 10.19 -9.75
C CYS A 79 -3.83 9.95 -11.25
N LEU A 80 -2.59 10.03 -11.71
CA LEU A 80 -2.23 9.77 -13.11
C LEU A 80 -2.52 8.31 -13.49
N LEU A 81 -2.11 7.34 -12.67
CA LEU A 81 -2.38 5.93 -12.95
C LEU A 81 -3.86 5.59 -12.94
N VAL A 82 -4.65 6.17 -12.01
CA VAL A 82 -6.09 6.00 -11.99
C VAL A 82 -6.75 6.66 -13.21
N MET A 83 -6.28 7.83 -13.62
CA MET A 83 -6.79 8.52 -14.81
C MET A 83 -6.51 7.74 -16.11
N PHE A 84 -5.40 7.01 -16.16
CA PHE A 84 -5.00 6.21 -17.33
C PHE A 84 -5.24 4.71 -17.17
N GLU A 85 -6.00 4.28 -16.16
CA GLU A 85 -6.25 2.85 -15.91
C GLU A 85 -6.91 2.15 -17.10
N ASP A 86 -7.82 2.83 -17.82
CA ASP A 86 -8.45 2.28 -19.02
C ASP A 86 -7.43 1.89 -20.08
N ILE A 87 -6.38 2.68 -20.28
CA ILE A 87 -5.31 2.37 -21.24
C ILE A 87 -4.54 1.13 -20.82
N ILE A 88 -4.27 0.96 -19.52
CA ILE A 88 -3.59 -0.22 -18.97
C ILE A 88 -4.43 -1.47 -19.28
N PHE A 89 -5.74 -1.40 -19.09
CA PHE A 89 -6.64 -2.54 -19.32
C PHE A 89 -7.00 -2.77 -20.80
N ILE A 90 -6.80 -1.78 -21.67
CA ILE A 90 -6.79 -1.99 -23.15
C ILE A 90 -5.61 -2.89 -23.54
N ILE A 91 -4.45 -2.70 -22.95
CA ILE A 91 -3.25 -3.51 -23.20
C ILE A 91 -3.41 -4.93 -22.63
N PHE A 92 -4.11 -5.06 -21.51
CA PHE A 92 -4.36 -6.33 -20.82
C PHE A 92 -5.86 -6.68 -20.75
N PRO A 93 -6.56 -6.89 -21.87
CA PRO A 93 -8.02 -7.05 -21.90
C PRO A 93 -8.52 -8.26 -21.09
N ALA A 94 -7.72 -9.32 -21.00
CA ALA A 94 -8.04 -10.52 -20.21
C ALA A 94 -8.12 -10.24 -18.70
N LYS A 95 -7.67 -9.05 -18.26
CA LYS A 95 -7.65 -8.61 -16.86
C LYS A 95 -8.57 -7.42 -16.57
N SER A 96 -9.45 -7.06 -17.51
CA SER A 96 -10.41 -5.95 -17.34
C SER A 96 -11.34 -6.11 -16.12
N ALA A 97 -11.54 -7.33 -15.64
CA ALA A 97 -12.25 -7.61 -14.39
C ALA A 97 -11.61 -6.92 -13.15
N CYS A 98 -10.34 -6.48 -13.25
CA CYS A 98 -9.65 -5.77 -12.17
C CYS A 98 -10.04 -4.30 -12.05
N LEU A 99 -10.58 -3.72 -13.11
CA LEU A 99 -10.84 -2.28 -13.24
C LEU A 99 -11.62 -1.70 -12.05
N PRO A 100 -12.70 -2.32 -11.53
CA PRO A 100 -13.50 -1.73 -10.45
C PRO A 100 -12.76 -1.60 -9.11
N TYR A 101 -11.75 -2.43 -8.84
CA TYR A 101 -11.03 -2.44 -7.56
C TYR A 101 -9.56 -2.01 -7.69
N PHE A 102 -9.08 -1.76 -8.91
CA PHE A 102 -7.72 -1.29 -9.15
C PHE A 102 -7.40 0.03 -8.43
N PRO A 103 -8.26 1.07 -8.45
CA PRO A 103 -8.01 2.31 -7.70
C PRO A 103 -7.85 2.08 -6.19
N LEU A 104 -8.62 1.15 -5.60
CA LEU A 104 -8.49 0.79 -4.19
C LEU A 104 -7.15 0.11 -3.89
N MET A 105 -6.70 -0.77 -4.78
CA MET A 105 -5.38 -1.40 -4.66
C MET A 105 -4.26 -0.37 -4.71
N MET A 106 -4.34 0.57 -5.65
CA MET A 106 -3.38 1.68 -5.76
C MET A 106 -3.40 2.57 -4.51
N LEU A 107 -4.59 2.87 -3.98
CA LEU A 107 -4.74 3.66 -2.76
C LEU A 107 -4.10 2.95 -1.54
N ALA A 108 -4.24 1.64 -1.43
CA ALA A 108 -3.59 0.86 -0.37
C ALA A 108 -2.06 0.98 -0.44
N VAL A 109 -1.50 0.97 -1.65
CA VAL A 109 -0.05 1.17 -1.86
C VAL A 109 0.38 2.59 -1.52
N VAL A 110 -0.40 3.60 -1.87
CA VAL A 110 -0.12 5.00 -1.48
C VAL A 110 -0.04 5.14 0.03
N PHE A 111 -1.02 4.62 0.78
CA PHE A 111 -0.96 4.63 2.25
C PHE A 111 0.26 3.88 2.79
N SER A 112 0.63 2.74 2.20
CA SER A 112 1.84 2.02 2.59
C SER A 112 3.11 2.85 2.43
N ILE A 113 3.24 3.61 1.36
CA ILE A 113 4.38 4.48 1.09
C ILE A 113 4.41 5.68 2.05
N LEU A 114 3.25 6.28 2.33
CA LEU A 114 3.14 7.38 3.31
C LEU A 114 3.55 6.89 4.70
N CYS A 115 3.13 5.69 5.12
CA CYS A 115 3.54 5.09 6.38
C CYS A 115 5.06 4.90 6.47
N GLU A 116 5.72 4.51 5.38
CA GLU A 116 7.18 4.30 5.37
C GLU A 116 7.93 5.61 5.66
N GLY A 117 7.38 6.76 5.25
CA GLY A 117 7.92 8.07 5.60
C GLY A 117 7.93 8.35 7.11
N THR A 118 6.92 7.90 7.84
CA THR A 118 6.79 8.11 9.30
C THR A 118 7.73 7.22 10.12
N VAL A 119 8.11 6.05 9.61
CA VAL A 119 9.03 5.11 10.28
C VAL A 119 10.38 5.75 10.61
N TYR A 120 10.90 6.61 9.74
CA TYR A 120 12.15 7.32 10.01
C TYR A 120 12.05 8.22 11.24
N GLY A 121 10.92 8.94 11.38
CA GLY A 121 10.64 9.80 12.55
C GLY A 121 10.58 8.98 13.84
N ASN A 122 9.87 7.87 13.85
CA ASN A 122 9.75 6.98 15.01
C ASN A 122 11.11 6.37 15.42
N THR A 123 11.94 6.01 14.45
CA THR A 123 13.29 5.49 14.69
C THR A 123 14.18 6.56 15.33
N ILE A 124 14.16 7.79 14.81
CA ILE A 124 14.90 8.92 15.37
C ILE A 124 14.43 9.26 16.80
N ALA A 125 13.11 9.21 17.03
CA ALA A 125 12.49 9.42 18.34
C ALA A 125 12.75 8.26 19.33
N ARG A 126 13.45 7.19 18.90
CA ARG A 126 13.70 5.96 19.67
C ARG A 126 12.42 5.27 20.15
N LYS A 127 11.37 5.31 19.34
CA LYS A 127 10.07 4.70 19.64
C LYS A 127 9.66 3.65 18.58
N PRO A 128 10.52 2.67 18.22
CA PRO A 128 10.20 1.67 17.19
C PRO A 128 9.01 0.79 17.58
N PHE A 129 8.63 0.76 18.86
CA PHE A 129 7.47 0.02 19.34
C PHE A 129 6.15 0.56 18.77
N GLN A 130 6.07 1.85 18.43
CA GLN A 130 4.87 2.43 17.80
C GLN A 130 4.61 1.81 16.42
N ASP A 131 5.65 1.53 15.64
CA ASP A 131 5.53 0.88 14.35
C ASP A 131 5.00 -0.56 14.48
N THR A 132 5.43 -1.25 15.55
CA THR A 132 4.95 -2.61 15.85
C THR A 132 3.47 -2.62 16.26
N ILE A 133 3.04 -1.65 17.06
CA ILE A 133 1.62 -1.50 17.44
C ILE A 133 0.79 -1.16 16.21
N GLY A 134 1.20 -0.16 15.42
CA GLY A 134 0.52 0.21 14.17
C GLY A 134 0.32 -0.99 13.25
N THR A 135 1.38 -1.78 13.09
CA THR A 135 1.33 -3.03 12.35
C THR A 135 0.31 -4.02 12.90
N ALA A 136 0.33 -4.27 14.21
CA ALA A 136 -0.59 -5.22 14.84
C ALA A 136 -2.05 -4.76 14.67
N VAL A 137 -2.31 -3.45 14.81
CA VAL A 137 -3.62 -2.85 14.56
C VAL A 137 -4.01 -3.01 13.08
N GLY A 138 -3.08 -2.76 12.15
CA GLY A 138 -3.31 -2.95 10.71
C GLY A 138 -3.66 -4.40 10.36
N VAL A 139 -2.97 -5.39 10.95
CA VAL A 139 -3.30 -6.82 10.77
C VAL A 139 -4.70 -7.11 11.30
N ALA A 140 -5.02 -6.65 12.51
CA ALA A 140 -6.35 -6.86 13.11
C ALA A 140 -7.45 -6.22 12.25
N ALA A 141 -7.25 -5.00 11.77
CA ALA A 141 -8.17 -4.32 10.88
C ALA A 141 -8.35 -5.07 9.55
N ASN A 142 -7.25 -5.54 8.94
CA ASN A 142 -7.30 -6.35 7.72
C ASN A 142 -8.15 -7.60 7.91
N ILE A 143 -7.89 -8.38 8.97
CA ILE A 143 -8.64 -9.61 9.28
C ILE A 143 -10.11 -9.29 9.50
N ALA A 144 -10.43 -8.27 10.30
CA ALA A 144 -11.80 -7.90 10.62
C ALA A 144 -12.58 -7.47 9.36
N VAL A 145 -11.99 -6.62 8.53
CA VAL A 145 -12.61 -6.13 7.29
C VAL A 145 -12.76 -7.27 6.28
N CYS A 146 -11.73 -8.09 6.08
CA CYS A 146 -11.80 -9.24 5.18
C CYS A 146 -12.85 -10.26 5.64
N ALA A 147 -12.94 -10.57 6.93
CA ALA A 147 -13.91 -11.51 7.46
C ALA A 147 -15.37 -11.08 7.21
N VAL A 148 -15.64 -9.77 7.22
CA VAL A 148 -16.99 -9.21 7.02
C VAL A 148 -17.29 -8.96 5.54
N LEU A 149 -16.34 -8.40 4.80
CA LEU A 149 -16.58 -7.92 3.43
C LEU A 149 -16.28 -8.96 2.35
N VAL A 150 -15.29 -9.82 2.52
CA VAL A 150 -14.95 -10.82 1.49
C VAL A 150 -16.11 -11.80 1.23
N PRO A 151 -16.84 -12.32 2.24
CA PRO A 151 -17.99 -13.18 1.98
C PRO A 151 -19.14 -12.51 1.22
N ARG A 152 -19.22 -11.16 1.27
CA ARG A 152 -20.32 -10.39 0.64
C ARG A 152 -19.93 -9.78 -0.70
N PHE A 153 -18.69 -9.32 -0.82
CA PHE A 153 -18.22 -8.51 -1.93
C PHE A 153 -17.01 -9.11 -2.66
N GLY A 154 -16.58 -10.31 -2.30
CA GLY A 154 -15.46 -10.99 -2.94
C GLY A 154 -14.18 -10.15 -2.95
N VAL A 155 -13.60 -9.98 -4.13
CA VAL A 155 -12.34 -9.24 -4.34
C VAL A 155 -12.42 -7.78 -3.92
N MET A 156 -13.57 -7.11 -4.09
CA MET A 156 -13.75 -5.74 -3.62
C MET A 156 -13.60 -5.65 -2.11
N GLY A 157 -14.14 -6.63 -1.36
CA GLY A 157 -13.97 -6.70 0.09
C GLY A 157 -12.50 -6.85 0.51
N ALA A 158 -11.73 -7.65 -0.22
CA ALA A 158 -10.29 -7.80 0.01
C ALA A 158 -9.51 -6.53 -0.28
N ALA A 159 -9.85 -5.80 -1.36
CA ALA A 159 -9.24 -4.52 -1.69
C ALA A 159 -9.49 -3.47 -0.59
N VAL A 160 -10.72 -3.38 -0.08
CA VAL A 160 -11.05 -2.51 1.06
C VAL A 160 -10.28 -2.92 2.32
N GLY A 161 -10.10 -4.23 2.55
CA GLY A 161 -9.29 -4.75 3.65
C GLY A 161 -7.84 -4.29 3.60
N LEU A 162 -7.23 -4.29 2.41
CA LEU A 162 -5.88 -3.76 2.21
C LEU A 162 -5.79 -2.26 2.49
N VAL A 163 -6.77 -1.47 2.01
CA VAL A 163 -6.83 -0.02 2.28
C VAL A 163 -6.95 0.23 3.78
N ALA A 164 -7.89 -0.45 4.45
CA ALA A 164 -8.11 -0.30 5.88
C ALA A 164 -6.85 -0.64 6.69
N ALA A 165 -6.15 -1.74 6.36
CA ALA A 165 -4.92 -2.13 7.01
C ALA A 165 -3.83 -1.06 6.92
N ASN A 166 -3.61 -0.52 5.72
CA ASN A 166 -2.59 0.50 5.52
C ASN A 166 -3.00 1.87 6.10
N ALA A 167 -4.29 2.23 6.02
CA ALA A 167 -4.79 3.48 6.58
C ALA A 167 -4.72 3.53 8.12
N THR A 168 -4.85 2.40 8.81
CA THR A 168 -4.72 2.34 10.27
C THR A 168 -3.28 2.45 10.77
N MET A 169 -2.30 2.31 9.89
CA MET A 169 -0.89 2.52 10.21
C MET A 169 -0.45 3.98 10.06
N PHE A 170 -1.20 4.77 9.33
CA PHE A 170 -0.95 6.20 9.08
C PHE A 170 -1.55 7.07 10.20
#